data_cb612e45e333af26529d56e710c37cf8
#
_entry.id   cb612e45e333af26529d56e710c37cf8
#
_cell.length_a   1.000
_cell.length_b   1.000
_cell.length_c   1.000
_cell.angle_alpha   90.00
_cell.angle_beta   90.00
_cell.angle_gamma   90.00
#
_symmetry.space_group_name_H-M   'P 1'
#
loop_
_entity.id
_entity.type
_entity.pdbx_description
1 polymer ?
#
loop_
_entity_poly.entity_id
_entity_poly.type
_entity_poly.pdbx_seq_one_letter_code
_entity_poly.pdbx_strand_id
1 'polypeptide(L)'
;MKCVILAGGSGDSLWPLSRKNYPKQFMNIKEGRSLLQETVVRNMPFCDEFIIVTKESYRNIVNGQMKAFQSLKYRVVLEGSPKGTAAAIMLGSQFCNQSELVFVVTADNLIEGQEYKDAILRAKELAKQGSIVALGVKPAKKNSNFGYLLRDEENVLKFIEKIRLDDDESFGYDDGFLWNSGMFLYRAGDLINAARAICPELYDTCRMAKRKVAAIRRTVRFSQKIMKDIPQGSIERLIFEKLKDMKVVETAFRWKDVGNVCDLDENSSVSHSENVLKNHCEDVMVINSADRQLVVTNDIQDVVVVNTEDAVYVSSKERVDDIKNIISENKEKYENYFDYNRISYREWGIHELLNASDGYKVKKVTVFPGMSMNLHQHEMRSEHWSVVEGTATITLGTETKDYHKYESVFVPIGMKHKVANKTDKNVVIIEVGIGEILSESDMVKIYSQESDGTAEDNYVKAANEPVVKLDPAFKDNLWGGTKLRTVFGKKCDYDVIGESWELSAHPDGQ
;
A
#
# COMPACT_ATOMS: atom_id res chain seq x y z
N MET A 1 11.00 13.39 -20.31
CA MET A 1 9.57 13.28 -19.97
C MET A 1 9.43 12.85 -18.52
N LYS A 2 8.48 13.40 -17.76
CA LYS A 2 8.23 12.99 -16.39
C LYS A 2 7.08 12.02 -16.30
N CYS A 3 7.16 11.04 -15.40
CA CYS A 3 6.10 10.07 -15.15
C CYS A 3 5.40 10.42 -13.83
N VAL A 4 4.09 10.64 -13.86
CA VAL A 4 3.26 10.77 -12.67
C VAL A 4 2.56 9.44 -12.42
N ILE A 5 2.90 8.77 -11.34
CA ILE A 5 2.33 7.47 -10.98
C ILE A 5 1.29 7.66 -9.88
N LEU A 6 0.05 7.26 -10.15
CA LEU A 6 -1.04 7.28 -9.19
C LEU A 6 -1.03 5.98 -8.37
N ALA A 7 -0.66 6.08 -7.09
CA ALA A 7 -0.50 4.95 -6.18
C ALA A 7 -1.32 5.11 -4.89
N GLY A 8 -2.44 5.85 -4.94
CA GLY A 8 -3.28 6.18 -3.78
C GLY A 8 -4.50 5.27 -3.55
N GLY A 9 -4.75 4.26 -4.40
CA GLY A 9 -5.90 3.35 -4.30
C GLY A 9 -5.96 2.60 -2.97
N SER A 10 -7.16 2.23 -2.49
CA SER A 10 -7.36 1.47 -1.24
C SER A 10 -7.00 -0.01 -1.38
N GLY A 11 -7.14 -0.56 -2.58
CA GLY A 11 -6.76 -1.93 -2.88
C GLY A 11 -7.68 -3.02 -2.32
N ASP A 12 -8.86 -2.69 -1.81
CA ASP A 12 -9.78 -3.64 -1.13
C ASP A 12 -10.28 -4.78 -2.02
N SER A 13 -10.18 -4.64 -3.33
CA SER A 13 -10.71 -5.60 -4.33
C SER A 13 -9.99 -6.94 -4.40
N LEU A 14 -8.78 -7.05 -3.85
CA LEU A 14 -8.00 -8.29 -3.83
C LEU A 14 -7.97 -8.95 -2.44
N TRP A 15 -8.88 -8.58 -1.55
CA TRP A 15 -8.96 -9.26 -0.26
C TRP A 15 -9.14 -10.77 -0.45
N PRO A 16 -8.47 -11.63 0.33
CA PRO A 16 -7.61 -11.38 1.49
C PRO A 16 -6.12 -11.13 1.19
N LEU A 17 -5.68 -11.06 -0.06
CA LEU A 17 -4.28 -10.77 -0.40
C LEU A 17 -3.91 -9.32 -0.10
N SER A 18 -4.78 -8.38 -0.45
CA SER A 18 -4.60 -6.95 -0.15
C SER A 18 -5.34 -6.55 1.12
N ARG A 19 -4.86 -5.51 1.77
CA ARG A 19 -5.45 -4.87 2.94
C ARG A 19 -5.28 -3.35 2.82
N LYS A 20 -6.01 -2.60 3.62
CA LYS A 20 -5.89 -1.14 3.65
C LYS A 20 -4.47 -0.66 3.95
N ASN A 21 -3.72 -1.37 4.80
CA ASN A 21 -2.31 -1.05 5.09
C ASN A 21 -1.32 -1.65 4.07
N TYR A 22 -1.76 -2.56 3.21
CA TYR A 22 -0.96 -3.20 2.15
C TYR A 22 -1.80 -3.40 0.88
N PRO A 23 -2.14 -2.31 0.17
CA PRO A 23 -3.00 -2.38 -1.00
C PRO A 23 -2.32 -2.99 -2.22
N LYS A 24 -3.12 -3.40 -3.20
CA LYS A 24 -2.72 -4.18 -4.38
C LYS A 24 -1.50 -3.63 -5.12
N GLN A 25 -1.38 -2.32 -5.25
CA GLN A 25 -0.26 -1.71 -5.98
C GLN A 25 1.12 -1.96 -5.36
N PHE A 26 1.16 -2.37 -4.10
CA PHE A 26 2.41 -2.70 -3.40
C PHE A 26 2.66 -4.21 -3.26
N MET A 27 1.73 -5.05 -3.71
CA MET A 27 1.89 -6.50 -3.68
C MET A 27 2.91 -6.96 -4.73
N ASN A 28 3.74 -7.94 -4.36
CA ASN A 28 4.68 -8.58 -5.27
C ASN A 28 3.94 -9.60 -6.14
N ILE A 29 3.57 -9.19 -7.33
CA ILE A 29 2.75 -10.03 -8.24
C ILE A 29 3.61 -10.72 -9.30
N LYS A 30 4.70 -10.09 -9.74
CA LYS A 30 5.54 -10.60 -10.83
C LYS A 30 7.03 -10.54 -10.47
N GLU A 31 7.71 -11.68 -10.57
CA GLU A 31 9.17 -11.77 -10.42
C GLU A 31 9.73 -11.09 -9.16
N GLY A 32 9.00 -11.14 -8.05
CA GLY A 32 9.40 -10.51 -6.80
C GLY A 32 9.29 -8.98 -6.77
N ARG A 33 8.66 -8.37 -7.80
CA ARG A 33 8.39 -6.94 -7.86
C ARG A 33 6.91 -6.63 -7.65
N SER A 34 6.65 -5.51 -6.98
CA SER A 34 5.29 -4.99 -6.83
C SER A 34 4.78 -4.35 -8.13
N LEU A 35 3.45 -4.19 -8.24
CA LEU A 35 2.85 -3.46 -9.38
C LEU A 35 3.41 -2.05 -9.52
N LEU A 36 3.66 -1.35 -8.41
CA LEU A 36 4.34 -0.05 -8.43
C LEU A 36 5.74 -0.16 -9.04
N GLN A 37 6.53 -1.14 -8.61
CA GLN A 37 7.89 -1.35 -9.13
C GLN A 37 7.88 -1.76 -10.60
N GLU A 38 6.95 -2.62 -11.03
CA GLU A 38 6.75 -2.96 -12.44
C GLU A 38 6.38 -1.72 -13.27
N THR A 39 5.51 -0.85 -12.73
CA THR A 39 5.14 0.41 -13.39
C THR A 39 6.35 1.33 -13.54
N VAL A 40 7.22 1.41 -12.55
CA VAL A 40 8.48 2.17 -12.64
C VAL A 40 9.39 1.58 -13.71
N VAL A 41 9.68 0.28 -13.65
CA VAL A 41 10.59 -0.41 -14.61
C VAL A 41 10.10 -0.23 -16.04
N ARG A 42 8.82 -0.46 -16.29
CA ARG A 42 8.21 -0.33 -17.62
C ARG A 42 8.37 1.08 -18.21
N ASN A 43 8.37 2.12 -17.38
CA ASN A 43 8.44 3.50 -17.81
C ASN A 43 9.85 4.13 -17.78
N MET A 44 10.84 3.44 -17.19
CA MET A 44 12.25 3.91 -17.18
C MET A 44 12.81 4.25 -18.57
N PRO A 45 12.51 3.52 -19.66
CA PRO A 45 13.03 3.86 -20.98
C PRO A 45 12.50 5.18 -21.56
N PHE A 46 11.39 5.70 -21.02
CA PHE A 46 10.69 6.86 -21.60
C PHE A 46 10.76 8.10 -20.70
N CYS A 47 11.03 7.92 -19.40
CA CYS A 47 10.90 8.96 -18.40
C CYS A 47 12.17 9.17 -17.60
N ASP A 48 12.52 10.44 -17.39
CA ASP A 48 13.78 10.86 -16.71
C ASP A 48 13.57 11.11 -15.21
N GLU A 49 12.32 11.32 -14.79
CA GLU A 49 11.93 11.58 -13.40
C GLU A 49 10.55 10.98 -13.13
N PHE A 50 10.38 10.43 -11.92
CA PHE A 50 9.14 9.82 -11.46
C PHE A 50 8.53 10.64 -10.32
N ILE A 51 7.24 10.90 -10.38
CA ILE A 51 6.46 11.58 -9.36
C ILE A 51 5.38 10.62 -8.88
N ILE A 52 5.58 10.01 -7.71
CA ILE A 52 4.67 9.02 -7.15
C ILE A 52 3.70 9.74 -6.24
N VAL A 53 2.42 9.79 -6.63
CA VAL A 53 1.36 10.42 -5.82
C VAL A 53 0.64 9.33 -5.04
N THR A 54 0.62 9.46 -3.71
CA THR A 54 0.06 8.43 -2.83
C THR A 54 -0.48 9.02 -1.52
N LYS A 55 -1.17 8.22 -0.72
CA LYS A 55 -1.64 8.62 0.62
C LYS A 55 -0.47 8.73 1.60
N GLU A 56 -0.61 9.60 2.60
CA GLU A 56 0.33 9.71 3.71
C GLU A 56 0.60 8.35 4.38
N SER A 57 -0.45 7.53 4.55
CA SER A 57 -0.35 6.20 5.16
C SER A 57 0.55 5.22 4.40
N TYR A 58 0.80 5.45 3.11
CA TYR A 58 1.63 4.57 2.27
C TYR A 58 3.07 5.06 2.11
N ARG A 59 3.45 6.16 2.78
CA ARG A 59 4.80 6.74 2.69
C ARG A 59 5.90 5.71 2.88
N ASN A 60 5.80 4.93 3.93
CA ASN A 60 6.88 4.00 4.30
C ASN A 60 7.00 2.83 3.32
N ILE A 61 5.88 2.29 2.84
CA ILE A 61 5.92 1.21 1.86
C ILE A 61 6.45 1.70 0.51
N VAL A 62 6.03 2.88 0.04
CA VAL A 62 6.57 3.48 -1.20
C VAL A 62 8.06 3.73 -1.05
N ASN A 63 8.50 4.37 0.04
CA ASN A 63 9.92 4.63 0.27
C ASN A 63 10.72 3.33 0.36
N GLY A 64 10.18 2.28 1.01
CA GLY A 64 10.81 0.97 1.09
C GLY A 64 10.99 0.32 -0.27
N GLN A 65 9.96 0.30 -1.10
CA GLN A 65 9.99 -0.28 -2.43
C GLN A 65 10.87 0.51 -3.41
N MET A 66 10.88 1.83 -3.31
CA MET A 66 11.69 2.70 -4.15
C MET A 66 13.19 2.67 -3.79
N LYS A 67 13.60 2.05 -2.69
CA LYS A 67 15.03 1.80 -2.40
C LYS A 67 15.73 0.94 -3.47
N ALA A 68 14.99 0.08 -4.15
CA ALA A 68 15.51 -0.68 -5.28
C ALA A 68 15.95 0.20 -6.46
N PHE A 69 15.55 1.47 -6.50
CA PHE A 69 15.76 2.42 -7.59
C PHE A 69 16.56 3.65 -7.15
N GLN A 70 17.65 3.45 -6.39
CA GLN A 70 18.44 4.55 -5.80
C GLN A 70 19.01 5.53 -6.82
N SER A 71 19.35 5.07 -8.02
CA SER A 71 19.88 5.87 -9.12
C SER A 71 18.82 6.72 -9.84
N LEU A 72 17.55 6.40 -9.68
CA LEU A 72 16.47 7.15 -10.32
C LEU A 72 16.20 8.49 -9.63
N LYS A 73 15.86 9.48 -10.45
CA LYS A 73 15.26 10.71 -9.96
C LYS A 73 13.78 10.46 -9.69
N TYR A 74 13.37 10.52 -8.44
CA TYR A 74 11.97 10.41 -8.09
C TYR A 74 11.59 11.33 -6.93
N ARG A 75 10.31 11.61 -6.85
CA ARG A 75 9.66 12.38 -5.81
C ARG A 75 8.41 11.65 -5.34
N VAL A 76 8.15 11.65 -4.05
CA VAL A 76 6.92 11.12 -3.45
C VAL A 76 6.06 12.28 -3.01
N VAL A 77 4.85 12.35 -3.54
CA VAL A 77 3.83 13.35 -3.21
C VAL A 77 2.80 12.68 -2.33
N LEU A 78 2.69 13.15 -1.09
CA LEU A 78 1.83 12.57 -0.07
C LEU A 78 0.56 13.39 0.10
N GLU A 79 -0.59 12.74 -0.09
CA GLU A 79 -1.91 13.29 0.14
C GLU A 79 -2.37 12.97 1.55
N GLY A 80 -2.55 13.99 2.38
CA GLY A 80 -3.09 13.83 3.74
C GLY A 80 -4.59 13.53 3.75
N SER A 81 -5.30 13.83 2.65
CA SER A 81 -6.70 13.49 2.41
C SER A 81 -6.91 13.28 0.91
N PRO A 82 -7.05 12.04 0.43
CA PRO A 82 -7.27 11.76 -0.98
C PRO A 82 -8.53 12.46 -1.51
N LYS A 83 -8.39 13.14 -2.64
CA LYS A 83 -9.46 13.92 -3.29
C LYS A 83 -9.84 13.39 -4.67
N GLY A 84 -9.33 12.21 -5.04
CA GLY A 84 -9.53 11.60 -6.35
C GLY A 84 -8.41 11.91 -7.33
N THR A 85 -8.53 11.35 -8.56
CA THR A 85 -7.47 11.43 -9.57
C THR A 85 -7.18 12.84 -10.04
N ALA A 86 -8.19 13.74 -10.05
CA ALA A 86 -8.00 15.14 -10.46
C ALA A 86 -6.98 15.87 -9.57
N ALA A 87 -7.15 15.78 -8.24
CA ALA A 87 -6.23 16.38 -7.30
C ALA A 87 -4.83 15.78 -7.42
N ALA A 88 -4.74 14.45 -7.46
CA ALA A 88 -3.47 13.72 -7.54
C ALA A 88 -2.67 14.10 -8.80
N ILE A 89 -3.33 14.13 -9.98
CA ILE A 89 -2.72 14.49 -11.25
C ILE A 89 -2.29 15.97 -11.24
N MET A 90 -3.14 16.87 -10.77
CA MET A 90 -2.84 18.29 -10.70
C MET A 90 -1.68 18.58 -9.75
N LEU A 91 -1.67 17.99 -8.56
CA LEU A 91 -0.58 18.16 -7.59
C LEU A 91 0.74 17.58 -8.11
N GLY A 92 0.71 16.40 -8.73
CA GLY A 92 1.87 15.79 -9.36
C GLY A 92 2.44 16.64 -10.51
N SER A 93 1.57 17.11 -11.41
CA SER A 93 1.95 17.90 -12.59
C SER A 93 2.55 19.26 -12.24
N GLN A 94 2.25 19.83 -11.06
CA GLN A 94 2.84 21.08 -10.60
C GLN A 94 4.35 20.99 -10.28
N PHE A 95 4.92 19.79 -10.23
CA PHE A 95 6.37 19.58 -10.09
C PHE A 95 7.07 19.46 -11.45
N CYS A 96 6.34 19.72 -12.55
CA CYS A 96 6.84 19.77 -13.89
C CYS A 96 6.88 21.22 -14.41
N ASN A 97 7.84 21.53 -15.27
CA ASN A 97 7.83 22.81 -15.98
C ASN A 97 6.71 22.79 -17.05
N GLN A 98 6.18 23.96 -17.40
CA GLN A 98 5.04 24.04 -18.33
C GLN A 98 5.29 23.40 -19.70
N SER A 99 6.52 23.43 -20.20
CA SER A 99 6.93 22.81 -21.45
C SER A 99 7.23 21.31 -21.37
N GLU A 100 7.35 20.75 -20.15
CA GLU A 100 7.69 19.35 -19.98
C GLU A 100 6.50 18.44 -20.28
N LEU A 101 6.80 17.33 -20.96
CA LEU A 101 5.84 16.27 -21.16
C LEU A 101 5.66 15.47 -19.87
N VAL A 102 4.41 15.23 -19.53
CA VAL A 102 3.96 14.47 -18.36
C VAL A 102 3.20 13.25 -18.84
N PHE A 103 3.64 12.08 -18.41
CA PHE A 103 2.94 10.82 -18.63
C PHE A 103 2.35 10.35 -17.32
N VAL A 104 1.03 10.34 -17.23
CA VAL A 104 0.27 9.85 -16.08
C VAL A 104 -0.04 8.38 -16.27
N VAL A 105 0.23 7.58 -15.25
CA VAL A 105 -0.07 6.14 -15.23
C VAL A 105 -0.59 5.74 -13.86
N THR A 106 -1.37 4.66 -13.80
CA THR A 106 -1.78 4.03 -12.56
C THR A 106 -0.78 2.96 -12.13
N ALA A 107 -0.65 2.74 -10.83
CA ALA A 107 0.30 1.78 -10.25
C ALA A 107 -0.24 0.35 -10.17
N ASP A 108 -1.45 0.08 -10.66
CA ASP A 108 -2.19 -1.17 -10.45
C ASP A 108 -2.53 -1.93 -11.74
N ASN A 109 -1.94 -1.51 -12.88
CA ASN A 109 -2.18 -2.14 -14.17
C ASN A 109 -1.06 -3.11 -14.56
N LEU A 110 -1.45 -4.29 -15.02
CA LEU A 110 -0.58 -5.22 -15.74
C LEU A 110 -0.60 -4.87 -17.22
N ILE A 111 0.57 -4.64 -17.79
CA ILE A 111 0.75 -4.28 -19.20
C ILE A 111 1.85 -5.14 -19.78
N GLU A 112 1.54 -5.78 -20.92
CA GLU A 112 2.45 -6.67 -21.65
C GLU A 112 2.38 -6.38 -23.15
N GLY A 113 3.50 -6.52 -23.85
CA GLY A 113 3.63 -6.34 -25.29
C GLY A 113 4.59 -5.23 -25.67
N GLN A 114 5.24 -5.39 -26.80
CA GLN A 114 6.19 -4.41 -27.37
C GLN A 114 5.48 -3.15 -27.87
N GLU A 115 4.23 -3.26 -28.19
CA GLU A 115 3.34 -2.20 -28.70
C GLU A 115 3.14 -1.06 -27.70
N TYR A 116 3.46 -1.30 -26.41
CA TYR A 116 3.44 -0.26 -25.38
C TYR A 116 4.37 0.91 -25.73
N LYS A 117 5.54 0.60 -26.29
CA LYS A 117 6.48 1.61 -26.75
C LYS A 117 5.91 2.46 -27.88
N ASP A 118 5.27 1.84 -28.86
CA ASP A 118 4.76 2.53 -30.05
C ASP A 118 3.61 3.46 -29.68
N ALA A 119 2.72 3.01 -28.79
CA ALA A 119 1.63 3.81 -28.25
C ALA A 119 2.15 5.08 -27.53
N ILE A 120 3.19 4.92 -26.68
CA ILE A 120 3.81 6.06 -25.98
C ILE A 120 4.46 7.02 -26.98
N LEU A 121 5.17 6.52 -27.98
CA LEU A 121 5.82 7.37 -28.98
C LEU A 121 4.78 8.15 -29.78
N ARG A 122 3.68 7.53 -30.21
CA ARG A 122 2.59 8.23 -30.90
C ARG A 122 1.93 9.27 -30.00
N ALA A 123 1.58 8.93 -28.76
CA ALA A 123 1.00 9.88 -27.82
C ALA A 123 1.94 11.07 -27.54
N LYS A 124 3.27 10.82 -27.50
CA LYS A 124 4.28 11.86 -27.33
C LYS A 124 4.31 12.86 -28.49
N GLU A 125 4.13 12.39 -29.72
CA GLU A 125 4.04 13.28 -30.90
C GLU A 125 2.82 14.21 -30.83
N LEU A 126 1.65 13.66 -30.52
CA LEU A 126 0.42 14.42 -30.37
C LEU A 126 0.49 15.44 -29.22
N ALA A 127 1.05 15.01 -28.08
CA ALA A 127 1.21 15.90 -26.93
C ALA A 127 2.22 17.04 -27.18
N LYS A 128 3.26 16.83 -28.00
CA LYS A 128 4.15 17.91 -28.44
C LYS A 128 3.44 18.96 -29.30
N GLN A 129 2.35 18.58 -29.96
CA GLN A 129 1.52 19.50 -30.76
C GLN A 129 0.53 20.29 -29.89
N GLY A 130 0.43 20.01 -28.60
CA GLY A 130 -0.43 20.72 -27.63
C GLY A 130 -1.68 19.96 -27.23
N SER A 131 -1.82 18.70 -27.64
CA SER A 131 -2.98 17.89 -27.29
C SER A 131 -2.83 17.24 -25.91
N ILE A 132 -3.94 17.07 -25.19
CA ILE A 132 -4.05 16.12 -24.10
C ILE A 132 -4.45 14.78 -24.70
N VAL A 133 -3.65 13.74 -24.47
CA VAL A 133 -3.79 12.44 -25.15
C VAL A 133 -4.12 11.36 -24.12
N ALA A 134 -5.19 10.60 -24.35
CA ALA A 134 -5.50 9.38 -23.62
C ALA A 134 -4.94 8.16 -24.34
N LEU A 135 -4.59 7.10 -23.60
CA LEU A 135 -4.38 5.77 -24.18
C LEU A 135 -5.67 4.97 -24.02
N GLY A 136 -6.25 4.55 -25.15
CA GLY A 136 -7.50 3.81 -25.20
C GLY A 136 -7.28 2.34 -25.53
N VAL A 137 -7.98 1.45 -24.83
CA VAL A 137 -7.91 0.00 -25.03
C VAL A 137 -9.16 -0.50 -25.70
N LYS A 138 -9.01 -1.35 -26.73
CA LYS A 138 -10.17 -1.95 -27.42
C LYS A 138 -10.97 -2.83 -26.45
N PRO A 139 -12.29 -2.60 -26.28
CA PRO A 139 -13.12 -3.40 -25.39
C PRO A 139 -13.21 -4.85 -25.86
N ALA A 140 -12.94 -5.80 -24.95
CA ALA A 140 -13.21 -7.20 -25.21
C ALA A 140 -14.66 -7.62 -24.85
N LYS A 141 -15.29 -6.86 -23.93
CA LYS A 141 -16.66 -7.05 -23.47
C LYS A 141 -17.21 -5.78 -22.87
N LYS A 142 -18.53 -5.67 -22.69
CA LYS A 142 -19.08 -4.56 -21.88
C LYS A 142 -18.58 -4.65 -20.46
N ASN A 143 -18.13 -3.53 -19.88
CA ASN A 143 -17.67 -3.47 -18.50
C ASN A 143 -18.02 -2.10 -17.89
N SER A 144 -18.95 -2.09 -16.94
CA SER A 144 -19.39 -0.88 -16.22
C SER A 144 -18.34 -0.29 -15.28
N ASN A 145 -17.28 -1.03 -15.00
CA ASN A 145 -16.21 -0.58 -14.12
C ASN A 145 -15.24 0.39 -14.81
N PHE A 146 -15.26 0.47 -16.15
CA PHE A 146 -14.39 1.33 -16.93
C PHE A 146 -15.13 2.55 -17.49
N GLY A 147 -14.40 3.63 -17.70
CA GLY A 147 -14.82 4.73 -18.53
C GLY A 147 -14.61 4.40 -20.01
N TYR A 148 -15.34 5.07 -20.88
CA TYR A 148 -15.28 4.89 -22.34
C TYR A 148 -14.93 6.17 -23.07
N LEU A 149 -14.22 6.03 -24.16
CA LEU A 149 -13.87 7.07 -25.11
C LEU A 149 -14.56 6.76 -26.43
N LEU A 150 -15.53 7.58 -26.84
CA LEU A 150 -16.03 7.59 -28.22
C LEU A 150 -15.08 8.39 -29.06
N ARG A 151 -14.60 7.83 -30.15
CA ARG A 151 -13.62 8.47 -31.04
C ARG A 151 -14.03 8.51 -32.49
N ASP A 152 -13.41 9.46 -33.19
CA ASP A 152 -13.29 9.48 -34.63
C ASP A 152 -11.81 9.61 -34.95
N GLU A 153 -11.23 8.56 -35.56
CA GLU A 153 -9.77 8.40 -35.70
C GLU A 153 -9.05 8.61 -34.40
N GLU A 154 -8.22 9.63 -34.25
CA GLU A 154 -7.50 9.99 -33.02
C GLU A 154 -8.21 11.08 -32.21
N ASN A 155 -9.39 11.57 -32.64
CA ASN A 155 -10.13 12.60 -31.93
C ASN A 155 -11.10 11.97 -30.93
N VAL A 156 -11.09 12.42 -29.67
CA VAL A 156 -12.11 12.06 -28.71
C VAL A 156 -13.35 12.91 -28.94
N LEU A 157 -14.43 12.29 -29.39
CA LEU A 157 -15.72 12.94 -29.57
C LEU A 157 -16.46 13.08 -28.24
N LYS A 158 -16.38 12.07 -27.40
CA LYS A 158 -17.03 12.05 -26.08
C LYS A 158 -16.24 11.19 -25.09
N PHE A 159 -16.03 11.72 -23.91
CA PHE A 159 -15.55 10.95 -22.75
C PHE A 159 -16.76 10.58 -21.89
N ILE A 160 -16.87 9.31 -21.48
CA ILE A 160 -18.01 8.81 -20.70
C ILE A 160 -17.44 8.06 -19.50
N GLU A 161 -17.58 8.64 -18.31
CA GLU A 161 -17.13 7.98 -17.09
C GLU A 161 -18.21 7.02 -16.59
N LYS A 162 -17.86 5.73 -16.48
CA LYS A 162 -18.65 4.64 -15.88
C LYS A 162 -20.15 4.67 -16.18
N ILE A 163 -20.53 3.96 -17.20
CA ILE A 163 -21.93 3.82 -17.61
C ILE A 163 -22.68 2.93 -16.63
N ARG A 164 -23.88 3.35 -16.20
CA ARG A 164 -24.86 2.42 -15.66
C ARG A 164 -25.36 1.58 -16.82
N LEU A 165 -25.11 0.28 -16.80
CA LEU A 165 -25.44 -0.64 -17.90
C LEU A 165 -26.94 -0.73 -18.19
N ASP A 166 -27.77 -0.25 -17.26
CA ASP A 166 -29.23 -0.28 -17.37
C ASP A 166 -29.81 0.84 -18.24
N ASP A 167 -29.02 1.87 -18.58
CA ASP A 167 -29.56 3.09 -19.18
C ASP A 167 -29.40 3.17 -20.71
N ASP A 168 -28.63 2.31 -21.38
CA ASP A 168 -28.46 2.45 -22.83
C ASP A 168 -28.16 1.12 -23.56
N GLU A 169 -29.19 0.52 -24.16
CA GLU A 169 -29.07 -0.60 -25.10
C GLU A 169 -28.28 -0.24 -26.37
N SER A 170 -28.09 1.05 -26.64
CA SER A 170 -27.41 1.55 -27.84
C SER A 170 -25.88 1.48 -27.77
N PHE A 171 -25.30 1.12 -26.63
CA PHE A 171 -23.86 0.86 -26.52
C PHE A 171 -23.50 -0.45 -27.22
N GLY A 172 -23.38 -0.35 -28.54
CA GLY A 172 -22.81 -1.41 -29.38
C GLY A 172 -21.31 -1.51 -29.20
N TYR A 173 -20.74 -2.68 -29.50
CA TYR A 173 -19.29 -2.89 -29.66
C TYR A 173 -18.79 -2.30 -31.00
N ASP A 174 -19.26 -1.11 -31.38
CA ASP A 174 -18.80 -0.44 -32.56
C ASP A 174 -17.33 -0.04 -32.42
N ASP A 175 -16.62 -0.07 -33.53
CA ASP A 175 -15.18 0.25 -33.63
C ASP A 175 -14.80 1.68 -33.14
N GLY A 176 -15.78 2.50 -32.78
CA GLY A 176 -15.60 3.83 -32.23
C GLY A 176 -15.38 3.94 -30.75
N PHE A 177 -15.58 2.87 -29.96
CA PHE A 177 -15.43 2.91 -28.49
C PHE A 177 -14.14 2.25 -28.01
N LEU A 178 -13.44 2.95 -27.11
CA LEU A 178 -12.28 2.43 -26.40
C LEU A 178 -12.51 2.53 -24.89
N TRP A 179 -11.99 1.59 -24.11
CA TRP A 179 -11.88 1.77 -22.67
C TRP A 179 -10.84 2.82 -22.33
N ASN A 180 -11.13 3.66 -21.36
CA ASN A 180 -10.15 4.54 -20.75
C ASN A 180 -9.19 3.72 -19.89
N SER A 181 -7.91 3.67 -20.28
CA SER A 181 -6.87 2.96 -19.49
C SER A 181 -6.42 3.72 -18.24
N GLY A 182 -6.85 4.96 -18.03
CA GLY A 182 -6.35 5.83 -16.99
C GLY A 182 -4.94 6.37 -17.25
N MET A 183 -4.39 6.17 -18.44
CA MET A 183 -3.08 6.68 -18.85
C MET A 183 -3.24 7.90 -19.76
N PHE A 184 -2.54 8.98 -19.42
CA PHE A 184 -2.65 10.26 -20.14
C PHE A 184 -1.27 10.85 -20.41
N LEU A 185 -1.08 11.47 -21.57
CA LEU A 185 0.15 12.15 -21.94
C LEU A 185 -0.15 13.57 -22.45
N TYR A 186 0.53 14.58 -21.91
CA TYR A 186 0.33 15.98 -22.22
C TYR A 186 1.55 16.83 -21.84
N ARG A 187 1.62 18.10 -22.29
CA ARG A 187 2.52 19.07 -21.66
C ARG A 187 1.88 19.61 -20.39
N ALA A 188 2.66 19.74 -19.32
CA ALA A 188 2.15 20.24 -18.04
C ALA A 188 1.37 21.56 -18.17
N GLY A 189 1.81 22.47 -19.03
CA GLY A 189 1.14 23.72 -19.31
C GLY A 189 -0.25 23.55 -19.94
N ASP A 190 -0.43 22.56 -20.81
CA ASP A 190 -1.71 22.33 -21.49
C ASP A 190 -2.76 21.84 -20.50
N LEU A 191 -2.41 20.91 -19.59
CA LEU A 191 -3.32 20.50 -18.51
C LEU A 191 -3.63 21.65 -17.55
N ILE A 192 -2.62 22.43 -17.15
CA ILE A 192 -2.79 23.59 -16.25
C ILE A 192 -3.75 24.61 -16.89
N ASN A 193 -3.63 24.90 -18.19
CA ASN A 193 -4.49 25.82 -18.90
C ASN A 193 -5.92 25.27 -19.04
N ALA A 194 -6.07 23.98 -19.34
CA ALA A 194 -7.36 23.31 -19.37
C ALA A 194 -8.05 23.37 -18.00
N ALA A 195 -7.32 23.04 -16.92
CA ALA A 195 -7.86 23.11 -15.57
C ALA A 195 -8.28 24.53 -15.18
N ARG A 196 -7.47 25.55 -15.53
CA ARG A 196 -7.82 26.95 -15.28
C ARG A 196 -9.10 27.38 -16.02
N ALA A 197 -9.31 26.92 -17.22
CA ALA A 197 -10.46 27.28 -18.04
C ALA A 197 -11.74 26.52 -17.62
N ILE A 198 -11.62 25.22 -17.31
CA ILE A 198 -12.76 24.31 -17.12
C ILE A 198 -13.16 24.18 -15.64
N CYS A 199 -12.18 24.12 -14.75
CA CYS A 199 -12.37 23.95 -13.29
C CYS A 199 -11.42 24.87 -12.52
N PRO A 200 -11.67 26.21 -12.52
CA PRO A 200 -10.80 27.19 -11.84
C PRO A 200 -10.56 26.88 -10.37
N GLU A 201 -11.58 26.38 -9.68
CA GLU A 201 -11.49 26.02 -8.27
C GLU A 201 -10.41 24.95 -8.01
N LEU A 202 -10.37 23.88 -8.83
CA LEU A 202 -9.33 22.85 -8.75
C LEU A 202 -7.93 23.44 -9.01
N TYR A 203 -7.82 24.29 -10.05
CA TYR A 203 -6.56 24.93 -10.40
C TYR A 203 -6.03 25.81 -9.25
N ASP A 204 -6.88 26.73 -8.74
CA ASP A 204 -6.47 27.71 -7.72
C ASP A 204 -6.16 27.03 -6.39
N THR A 205 -6.98 26.07 -5.95
CA THR A 205 -6.75 25.37 -4.69
C THR A 205 -5.49 24.51 -4.74
N CYS A 206 -5.24 23.79 -5.82
CA CYS A 206 -4.00 23.02 -6.00
C CYS A 206 -2.76 23.93 -6.06
N ARG A 207 -2.86 25.08 -6.76
CA ARG A 207 -1.79 26.09 -6.84
C ARG A 207 -1.46 26.68 -5.45
N MET A 208 -2.50 27.01 -4.67
CA MET A 208 -2.33 27.51 -3.31
C MET A 208 -1.74 26.46 -2.39
N ALA A 209 -2.19 25.20 -2.54
CA ALA A 209 -1.67 24.06 -1.79
C ALA A 209 -0.15 23.92 -2.00
N LYS A 210 0.31 23.96 -3.26
CA LYS A 210 1.75 23.85 -3.56
C LYS A 210 2.59 24.96 -2.93
N ARG A 211 2.08 26.19 -2.83
CA ARG A 211 2.80 27.32 -2.21
C ARG A 211 3.01 27.15 -0.70
N LYS A 212 2.20 26.30 -0.05
CA LYS A 212 2.23 26.07 1.41
C LYS A 212 3.09 24.88 1.81
N VAL A 213 3.68 24.16 0.86
CA VAL A 213 4.48 22.98 1.14
C VAL A 213 5.94 23.17 0.77
N ALA A 214 6.82 22.66 1.60
CA ALA A 214 8.24 22.51 1.33
C ALA A 214 8.54 21.06 0.95
N ALA A 215 9.48 20.86 0.03
CA ALA A 215 10.01 19.53 -0.25
C ALA A 215 11.12 19.22 0.75
N ILE A 216 10.98 18.11 1.46
CA ILE A 216 12.03 17.59 2.35
C ILE A 216 12.65 16.37 1.64
N ARG A 217 13.89 16.51 1.20
CA ARG A 217 14.57 15.51 0.37
C ARG A 217 13.74 15.15 -0.88
N ARG A 218 13.23 13.91 -0.95
CA ARG A 218 12.41 13.39 -2.08
C ARG A 218 10.90 13.42 -1.79
N THR A 219 10.46 13.86 -0.61
CA THR A 219 9.07 13.80 -0.16
C THR A 219 8.45 15.19 -0.10
N VAL A 220 7.24 15.32 -0.59
CA VAL A 220 6.39 16.51 -0.47
C VAL A 220 5.09 16.09 0.18
N ARG A 221 4.71 16.77 1.27
CA ARG A 221 3.52 16.43 2.06
C ARG A 221 2.46 17.51 1.95
N PHE A 222 1.28 17.12 1.50
CA PHE A 222 0.08 17.95 1.54
C PHE A 222 -0.81 17.49 2.70
N SER A 223 -0.76 18.21 3.84
CA SER A 223 -1.57 17.87 5.02
C SER A 223 -3.07 17.95 4.74
N GLN A 224 -3.90 17.28 5.55
CA GLN A 224 -5.36 17.34 5.46
C GLN A 224 -5.86 18.79 5.43
N LYS A 225 -5.30 19.66 6.27
CA LYS A 225 -5.65 21.08 6.33
C LYS A 225 -5.41 21.80 5.00
N ILE A 226 -4.28 21.49 4.33
CA ILE A 226 -3.93 22.10 3.03
C ILE A 226 -4.87 21.57 1.92
N MET A 227 -5.24 20.29 1.98
CA MET A 227 -6.07 19.65 0.97
C MET A 227 -7.58 19.85 1.19
N LYS A 228 -8.00 20.47 2.30
CA LYS A 228 -9.42 20.59 2.68
C LYS A 228 -10.28 21.18 1.54
N ASP A 229 -9.78 22.25 0.93
CA ASP A 229 -10.52 23.05 -0.04
C ASP A 229 -10.37 22.54 -1.49
N ILE A 230 -9.56 21.49 -1.72
CA ILE A 230 -9.40 20.91 -3.07
C ILE A 230 -10.66 20.13 -3.42
N PRO A 231 -11.30 20.40 -4.59
CA PRO A 231 -12.46 19.66 -5.06
C PRO A 231 -12.20 18.16 -5.15
N GLN A 232 -13.16 17.35 -4.76
CA GLN A 232 -13.12 15.91 -4.87
C GLN A 232 -13.68 15.44 -6.21
N GLY A 233 -12.95 14.61 -6.94
CA GLY A 233 -13.43 14.01 -8.18
C GLY A 233 -12.32 13.37 -9.01
N SER A 234 -12.75 12.68 -10.07
CA SER A 234 -11.85 12.18 -11.11
C SER A 234 -11.46 13.29 -12.07
N ILE A 235 -10.29 13.16 -12.69
CA ILE A 235 -9.82 14.12 -13.70
C ILE A 235 -10.71 14.09 -14.94
N GLU A 236 -11.23 12.93 -15.24
CA GLU A 236 -12.17 12.68 -16.33
C GLU A 236 -13.41 13.57 -16.16
N ARG A 237 -14.09 13.44 -15.04
CA ARG A 237 -15.33 14.17 -14.73
C ARG A 237 -15.13 15.68 -14.58
N LEU A 238 -14.05 16.08 -13.92
CA LEU A 238 -13.82 17.50 -13.62
C LEU A 238 -13.29 18.27 -14.84
N ILE A 239 -12.53 17.62 -15.73
CA ILE A 239 -11.84 18.29 -16.84
C ILE A 239 -12.11 17.60 -18.18
N PHE A 240 -11.80 16.30 -18.35
CA PHE A 240 -11.71 15.68 -19.68
C PHE A 240 -13.05 15.53 -20.39
N GLU A 241 -14.14 15.26 -19.68
CA GLU A 241 -15.50 15.23 -20.27
C GLU A 241 -15.94 16.59 -20.89
N LYS A 242 -15.31 17.67 -20.42
CA LYS A 242 -15.62 19.04 -20.88
C LYS A 242 -14.59 19.58 -21.86
N LEU A 243 -13.53 18.81 -22.14
CA LEU A 243 -12.46 19.20 -23.01
C LEU A 243 -12.83 18.87 -24.48
N LYS A 244 -12.73 19.87 -25.38
CA LYS A 244 -13.16 19.71 -26.79
C LYS A 244 -12.09 19.08 -27.69
N ASP A 245 -10.79 19.25 -27.36
CA ASP A 245 -9.68 18.92 -28.28
C ASP A 245 -8.77 17.83 -27.65
N MET A 246 -9.38 16.79 -27.08
CA MET A 246 -8.67 15.65 -26.58
C MET A 246 -8.38 14.64 -27.69
N LYS A 247 -7.19 14.03 -27.64
CA LYS A 247 -6.80 12.96 -28.56
C LYS A 247 -6.76 11.61 -27.84
N VAL A 248 -6.88 10.55 -28.62
CA VAL A 248 -6.70 9.18 -28.13
C VAL A 248 -5.78 8.40 -29.05
N VAL A 249 -4.93 7.59 -28.45
CA VAL A 249 -4.14 6.57 -29.17
C VAL A 249 -4.72 5.22 -28.80
N GLU A 250 -5.23 4.48 -29.77
CA GLU A 250 -5.62 3.09 -29.58
C GLU A 250 -4.40 2.23 -29.29
N THR A 251 -4.50 1.39 -28.27
CA THR A 251 -3.40 0.54 -27.82
C THR A 251 -3.61 -0.89 -28.28
N ALA A 252 -2.55 -1.51 -28.82
CA ALA A 252 -2.53 -2.90 -29.24
C ALA A 252 -1.87 -3.83 -28.19
N PHE A 253 -1.28 -3.25 -27.14
CA PHE A 253 -0.69 -4.05 -26.05
C PHE A 253 -1.76 -4.67 -25.15
N ARG A 254 -1.41 -5.77 -24.52
CA ARG A 254 -2.27 -6.39 -23.51
C ARG A 254 -2.30 -5.52 -22.25
N TRP A 255 -3.50 -5.05 -21.92
CA TRP A 255 -3.77 -4.25 -20.73
C TRP A 255 -4.77 -4.96 -19.83
N LYS A 256 -4.47 -5.02 -18.55
CA LYS A 256 -5.35 -5.58 -17.53
C LYS A 256 -5.30 -4.71 -16.28
N ASP A 257 -6.42 -4.11 -15.92
CA ASP A 257 -6.62 -3.58 -14.57
C ASP A 257 -6.82 -4.75 -13.61
N VAL A 258 -6.03 -4.82 -12.55
CA VAL A 258 -6.18 -5.85 -11.53
C VAL A 258 -7.36 -5.46 -10.63
N GLY A 259 -8.57 -5.73 -11.11
CA GLY A 259 -9.84 -5.33 -10.48
C GLY A 259 -10.30 -6.25 -9.37
N ASN A 260 -10.02 -7.55 -9.48
CA ASN A 260 -10.34 -8.57 -8.49
C ASN A 260 -9.34 -9.74 -8.55
N VAL A 261 -9.49 -10.73 -7.67
CA VAL A 261 -8.54 -11.85 -7.55
C VAL A 261 -8.48 -12.75 -8.79
N CYS A 262 -9.55 -12.83 -9.60
CA CYS A 262 -9.54 -13.58 -10.85
C CYS A 262 -8.68 -12.92 -11.95
N ASP A 263 -8.24 -11.69 -11.73
CA ASP A 263 -7.30 -11.01 -12.61
C ASP A 263 -5.84 -11.38 -12.36
N LEU A 264 -5.56 -12.07 -11.28
CA LEU A 264 -4.24 -12.60 -10.98
C LEU A 264 -3.99 -13.92 -11.73
N ASP A 265 -2.72 -14.29 -11.84
CA ASP A 265 -2.30 -15.62 -12.31
C ASP A 265 -2.09 -16.53 -11.09
N GLU A 266 -2.57 -17.76 -11.14
CA GLU A 266 -2.32 -18.77 -10.10
C GLU A 266 -0.82 -19.02 -9.87
N ASN A 267 -0.01 -18.84 -10.91
CA ASN A 267 1.45 -18.97 -10.85
C ASN A 267 2.16 -17.63 -10.55
N SER A 268 1.41 -16.63 -10.14
CA SER A 268 2.01 -15.36 -9.72
C SER A 268 2.83 -15.50 -8.44
N SER A 269 3.73 -14.56 -8.19
CA SER A 269 4.61 -14.56 -6.99
C SER A 269 3.84 -14.49 -5.66
N VAL A 270 2.53 -14.25 -5.68
CA VAL A 270 1.67 -14.27 -4.47
C VAL A 270 1.10 -15.64 -4.15
N SER A 271 1.34 -16.67 -5.00
CA SER A 271 0.80 -18.02 -4.83
C SER A 271 1.93 -19.04 -4.63
N HIS A 272 1.79 -19.88 -3.61
CA HIS A 272 2.59 -21.08 -3.40
C HIS A 272 1.87 -22.26 -4.06
N SER A 273 1.91 -22.31 -5.41
CA SER A 273 1.18 -23.30 -6.21
C SER A 273 1.61 -24.75 -5.92
N GLU A 274 2.81 -24.97 -5.39
CA GLU A 274 3.31 -26.27 -4.94
C GLU A 274 2.53 -26.84 -3.75
N ASN A 275 1.85 -25.99 -3.01
CA ASN A 275 1.00 -26.36 -1.88
C ASN A 275 -0.50 -26.36 -2.24
N VAL A 276 -0.83 -26.70 -3.47
CA VAL A 276 -2.20 -26.78 -3.98
C VAL A 276 -2.45 -28.14 -4.64
N LEU A 277 -3.50 -28.84 -4.20
CA LEU A 277 -3.99 -30.09 -4.83
C LEU A 277 -5.42 -29.86 -5.32
N LYS A 278 -5.64 -30.12 -6.61
CA LYS A 278 -6.97 -30.08 -7.24
C LYS A 278 -7.35 -31.51 -7.67
N ASN A 279 -8.53 -31.98 -7.26
CA ASN A 279 -9.06 -33.29 -7.63
C ASN A 279 -10.48 -33.12 -8.18
N HIS A 280 -10.75 -33.61 -9.38
CA HIS A 280 -12.05 -33.52 -10.06
C HIS A 280 -12.60 -32.08 -10.09
N CYS A 281 -11.74 -31.10 -10.35
CA CYS A 281 -12.09 -29.67 -10.39
C CYS A 281 -12.16 -29.17 -11.84
N GLU A 282 -13.20 -28.36 -12.14
CA GLU A 282 -13.37 -27.73 -13.44
C GLU A 282 -13.39 -26.20 -13.23
N ASP A 283 -12.55 -25.47 -13.97
CA ASP A 283 -12.40 -24.00 -13.89
C ASP A 283 -12.26 -23.46 -12.45
N VAL A 284 -11.46 -24.12 -11.62
CA VAL A 284 -11.17 -23.72 -10.25
C VAL A 284 -9.83 -23.00 -10.18
N MET A 285 -9.83 -21.77 -9.68
CA MET A 285 -8.64 -20.97 -9.42
C MET A 285 -8.29 -21.02 -7.93
N VAL A 286 -7.06 -21.37 -7.60
CA VAL A 286 -6.57 -21.39 -6.21
C VAL A 286 -5.32 -20.53 -6.10
N ILE A 287 -5.39 -19.49 -5.27
CA ILE A 287 -4.23 -18.68 -4.87
C ILE A 287 -3.94 -18.99 -3.41
N ASN A 288 -2.87 -19.73 -3.16
CA ASN A 288 -2.41 -20.03 -1.80
C ASN A 288 -1.19 -19.18 -1.46
N SER A 289 -1.40 -18.14 -0.68
CA SER A 289 -0.34 -17.23 -0.22
C SER A 289 0.19 -17.56 1.18
N ALA A 290 -0.27 -18.66 1.76
CA ALA A 290 0.18 -19.12 3.08
C ALA A 290 1.37 -20.08 2.94
N ASP A 291 2.48 -19.79 3.61
CA ASP A 291 3.75 -20.54 3.49
C ASP A 291 3.64 -22.02 3.90
N ARG A 292 2.78 -22.33 4.89
CA ARG A 292 2.73 -23.67 5.51
C ARG A 292 1.33 -24.28 5.52
N GLN A 293 0.50 -23.92 4.56
CA GLN A 293 -0.83 -24.49 4.43
C GLN A 293 -0.98 -25.18 3.09
N LEU A 294 -1.48 -26.41 3.11
CA LEU A 294 -1.88 -27.15 1.94
C LEU A 294 -3.36 -26.87 1.67
N VAL A 295 -3.67 -26.39 0.47
CA VAL A 295 -5.05 -26.20 0.01
C VAL A 295 -5.41 -27.39 -0.88
N VAL A 296 -6.47 -28.10 -0.51
CA VAL A 296 -7.01 -29.21 -1.30
C VAL A 296 -8.42 -28.86 -1.74
N THR A 297 -8.67 -28.89 -3.03
CA THR A 297 -10.01 -28.72 -3.62
C THR A 297 -10.45 -30.02 -4.29
N ASN A 298 -11.71 -30.41 -4.07
CA ASN A 298 -12.23 -31.67 -4.59
C ASN A 298 -13.67 -31.52 -5.07
N ASP A 299 -13.93 -31.94 -6.30
CA ASP A 299 -15.25 -32.03 -6.92
C ASP A 299 -16.03 -30.71 -6.86
N ILE A 300 -15.37 -29.61 -7.28
CA ILE A 300 -15.95 -28.25 -7.36
C ILE A 300 -15.67 -27.62 -8.73
N GLN A 301 -16.53 -26.67 -9.13
CA GLN A 301 -16.41 -25.98 -10.42
C GLN A 301 -16.68 -24.46 -10.28
N ASP A 302 -16.14 -23.67 -11.21
CA ASP A 302 -16.36 -22.22 -11.34
C ASP A 302 -16.08 -21.44 -10.05
N VAL A 303 -15.09 -21.86 -9.24
CA VAL A 303 -14.77 -21.32 -7.93
C VAL A 303 -13.38 -20.69 -7.93
N VAL A 304 -13.25 -19.60 -7.19
CA VAL A 304 -11.96 -19.04 -6.75
C VAL A 304 -11.77 -19.28 -5.26
N VAL A 305 -10.59 -19.78 -4.90
CA VAL A 305 -10.14 -19.95 -3.51
C VAL A 305 -8.90 -19.11 -3.32
N VAL A 306 -8.92 -18.21 -2.35
CA VAL A 306 -7.76 -17.41 -1.94
C VAL A 306 -7.46 -17.68 -0.49
N ASN A 307 -6.30 -18.26 -0.22
CA ASN A 307 -5.83 -18.61 1.11
C ASN A 307 -4.65 -17.71 1.51
N THR A 308 -4.73 -17.11 2.68
CA THR A 308 -3.66 -16.37 3.32
C THR A 308 -3.44 -16.92 4.73
N GLU A 309 -2.39 -16.48 5.42
CA GLU A 309 -2.10 -16.94 6.78
C GLU A 309 -3.21 -16.64 7.80
N ASP A 310 -4.07 -15.66 7.54
CA ASP A 310 -5.07 -15.14 8.47
C ASP A 310 -6.51 -15.20 7.96
N ALA A 311 -6.71 -15.51 6.68
CA ALA A 311 -8.06 -15.54 6.11
C ALA A 311 -8.14 -16.44 4.87
N VAL A 312 -9.30 -17.06 4.68
CA VAL A 312 -9.65 -17.81 3.46
C VAL A 312 -10.88 -17.17 2.82
N TYR A 313 -10.81 -16.93 1.52
CA TYR A 313 -11.93 -16.47 0.71
C TYR A 313 -12.27 -17.51 -0.34
N VAL A 314 -13.53 -17.92 -0.37
CA VAL A 314 -14.09 -18.84 -1.37
C VAL A 314 -15.30 -18.20 -2.00
N SER A 315 -15.32 -18.11 -3.32
CA SER A 315 -16.43 -17.50 -4.06
C SER A 315 -16.61 -18.18 -5.41
N SER A 316 -17.83 -18.13 -5.97
CA SER A 316 -17.97 -18.34 -7.41
C SER A 316 -17.25 -17.23 -8.18
N LYS A 317 -16.70 -17.53 -9.35
CA LYS A 317 -16.01 -16.53 -10.19
C LYS A 317 -16.94 -15.38 -10.60
N GLU A 318 -18.22 -15.66 -10.76
CA GLU A 318 -19.22 -14.63 -11.14
C GLU A 318 -19.46 -13.59 -10.04
N ARG A 319 -19.28 -13.99 -8.76
CA ARG A 319 -19.61 -13.13 -7.60
C ARG A 319 -18.39 -12.66 -6.82
N VAL A 320 -17.22 -12.78 -7.38
CA VAL A 320 -15.96 -12.40 -6.74
C VAL A 320 -15.93 -10.91 -6.34
N ASP A 321 -16.62 -10.05 -7.08
CA ASP A 321 -16.69 -8.60 -6.81
C ASP A 321 -17.55 -8.24 -5.59
N ASP A 322 -18.41 -9.16 -5.11
CA ASP A 322 -19.24 -8.96 -3.92
C ASP A 322 -18.42 -8.75 -2.65
N ILE A 323 -17.14 -9.14 -2.67
CA ILE A 323 -16.24 -8.97 -1.53
C ILE A 323 -16.20 -7.55 -0.98
N LYS A 324 -16.33 -6.53 -1.83
CA LYS A 324 -16.35 -5.12 -1.41
C LYS A 324 -17.56 -4.80 -0.52
N ASN A 325 -18.71 -5.38 -0.86
CA ASN A 325 -19.93 -5.21 -0.08
C ASN A 325 -19.83 -5.98 1.25
N ILE A 326 -19.32 -7.22 1.20
CA ILE A 326 -19.10 -8.06 2.39
C ILE A 326 -18.19 -7.33 3.38
N ILE A 327 -17.08 -6.74 2.91
CA ILE A 327 -16.17 -5.95 3.74
C ILE A 327 -16.90 -4.74 4.34
N SER A 328 -17.63 -3.97 3.53
CA SER A 328 -18.30 -2.74 3.99
C SER A 328 -19.33 -3.01 5.06
N GLU A 329 -20.11 -4.09 4.91
CA GLU A 329 -21.19 -4.49 5.83
C GLU A 329 -20.67 -5.07 7.16
N ASN A 330 -19.46 -5.67 7.14
CA ASN A 330 -18.92 -6.39 8.29
C ASN A 330 -17.69 -5.72 8.92
N LYS A 331 -17.38 -4.50 8.48
CA LYS A 331 -16.11 -3.82 8.80
C LYS A 331 -15.90 -3.61 10.30
N GLU A 332 -16.92 -3.18 11.02
CA GLU A 332 -16.84 -2.91 12.46
C GLU A 332 -16.43 -4.16 13.26
N LYS A 333 -16.96 -5.32 12.87
CA LYS A 333 -16.74 -6.58 13.58
C LYS A 333 -15.38 -7.20 13.25
N TYR A 334 -14.95 -7.09 11.99
CA TYR A 334 -13.76 -7.79 11.47
C TYR A 334 -12.69 -6.84 10.94
N GLU A 335 -12.60 -5.61 11.47
CA GLU A 335 -11.65 -4.58 11.03
C GLU A 335 -10.22 -5.09 10.92
N ASN A 336 -9.78 -5.91 11.88
CA ASN A 336 -8.42 -6.46 11.91
C ASN A 336 -8.11 -7.33 10.68
N TYR A 337 -9.11 -8.09 10.19
CA TYR A 337 -8.94 -8.94 9.01
C TYR A 337 -9.10 -8.17 7.70
N PHE A 338 -9.84 -7.07 7.69
CA PHE A 338 -10.08 -6.30 6.49
C PHE A 338 -9.05 -5.20 6.26
N ASP A 339 -8.65 -4.50 7.31
CA ASP A 339 -7.81 -3.31 7.19
C ASP A 339 -6.31 -3.60 7.33
N TYR A 340 -5.91 -4.68 8.03
CA TYR A 340 -4.51 -4.90 8.39
C TYR A 340 -3.93 -6.19 7.81
N ASN A 341 -2.81 -6.04 7.12
CA ASN A 341 -1.95 -7.15 6.72
C ASN A 341 -0.96 -7.46 7.86
N ARG A 342 -0.51 -8.70 7.95
CA ARG A 342 0.54 -9.10 8.90
C ARG A 342 1.85 -8.35 8.70
N ILE A 343 2.09 -7.85 7.47
CA ILE A 343 3.28 -7.09 7.11
C ILE A 343 3.00 -5.59 7.27
N SER A 344 3.88 -4.90 8.02
CA SER A 344 3.83 -3.46 8.24
C SER A 344 5.17 -2.83 7.92
N TYR A 345 5.19 -1.90 6.96
CA TYR A 345 6.40 -1.18 6.55
C TYR A 345 6.67 0.01 7.47
N ARG A 346 7.90 0.12 7.91
CA ARG A 346 8.43 1.24 8.70
C ARG A 346 9.50 1.98 7.89
N GLU A 347 9.86 3.18 8.32
CA GLU A 347 10.94 3.95 7.70
C GLU A 347 12.27 3.19 7.72
N TRP A 348 12.52 2.46 8.79
CA TRP A 348 13.76 1.72 9.04
C TRP A 348 13.70 0.24 8.63
N GLY A 349 12.53 -0.33 8.30
CA GLY A 349 12.44 -1.76 8.01
C GLY A 349 11.00 -2.27 7.85
N ILE A 350 10.80 -3.53 8.25
CA ILE A 350 9.53 -4.23 8.14
C ILE A 350 9.24 -4.95 9.45
N HIS A 351 8.00 -4.87 9.91
CA HIS A 351 7.45 -5.79 10.92
C HIS A 351 6.54 -6.79 10.23
N GLU A 352 6.72 -8.06 10.52
CA GLU A 352 5.83 -9.14 10.13
C GLU A 352 5.28 -9.80 11.38
N LEU A 353 3.96 -9.77 11.57
CA LEU A 353 3.29 -10.45 12.66
C LEU A 353 3.27 -11.96 12.38
N LEU A 354 3.96 -12.75 13.21
CA LEU A 354 3.98 -14.20 13.09
C LEU A 354 2.86 -14.86 13.90
N ASN A 355 2.66 -14.40 15.13
CA ASN A 355 1.61 -14.90 16.01
C ASN A 355 1.22 -13.84 17.05
N ALA A 356 -0.01 -13.87 17.50
CA ALA A 356 -0.47 -13.05 18.63
C ALA A 356 -1.59 -13.77 19.38
N SER A 357 -1.56 -13.66 20.70
CA SER A 357 -2.59 -14.16 21.58
C SER A 357 -2.71 -13.24 22.80
N ASP A 358 -3.61 -13.57 23.72
CA ASP A 358 -3.70 -12.83 24.97
C ASP A 358 -2.36 -12.96 25.73
N GLY A 359 -1.78 -11.83 26.12
CA GLY A 359 -0.53 -11.75 26.86
C GLY A 359 0.75 -11.86 26.04
N TYR A 360 0.75 -12.21 24.76
CA TYR A 360 1.96 -12.20 23.96
C TYR A 360 1.76 -11.88 22.48
N LYS A 361 2.84 -11.42 21.83
CA LYS A 361 2.91 -11.13 20.40
C LYS A 361 4.29 -11.48 19.85
N VAL A 362 4.34 -12.22 18.75
CA VAL A 362 5.57 -12.60 18.08
C VAL A 362 5.67 -11.89 16.73
N LYS A 363 6.76 -11.20 16.51
CA LYS A 363 7.05 -10.51 15.24
C LYS A 363 8.39 -10.93 14.68
N LYS A 364 8.49 -10.96 13.36
CA LYS A 364 9.75 -10.92 12.64
C LYS A 364 10.03 -9.47 12.26
N VAL A 365 11.14 -8.97 12.72
CA VAL A 365 11.57 -7.58 12.53
C VAL A 365 12.76 -7.57 11.60
N THR A 366 12.63 -6.91 10.43
CA THR A 366 13.71 -6.73 9.48
C THR A 366 14.17 -5.28 9.49
N VAL A 367 15.42 -5.02 9.85
CA VAL A 367 16.02 -3.68 9.82
C VAL A 367 16.90 -3.54 8.57
N PHE A 368 16.58 -2.57 7.74
CA PHE A 368 17.30 -2.35 6.47
C PHE A 368 18.73 -1.83 6.69
N PRO A 369 19.65 -2.04 5.74
CA PRO A 369 21.02 -1.54 5.79
C PRO A 369 21.10 -0.04 6.10
N GLY A 370 21.96 0.33 7.06
CA GLY A 370 22.19 1.71 7.48
C GLY A 370 21.01 2.37 8.22
N MET A 371 19.97 1.61 8.60
CA MET A 371 18.80 2.15 9.24
C MET A 371 18.74 1.84 10.74
N SER A 372 17.95 2.62 11.48
CA SER A 372 17.78 2.48 12.93
C SER A 372 16.34 2.76 13.32
N MET A 373 15.83 1.99 14.28
CA MET A 373 14.61 2.34 15.00
C MET A 373 14.80 3.61 15.81
N ASN A 374 13.72 4.31 16.12
CA ASN A 374 13.76 5.39 17.10
C ASN A 374 13.96 4.80 18.50
N LEU A 375 14.67 5.52 19.38
CA LEU A 375 14.77 5.15 20.78
C LEU A 375 13.37 5.25 21.41
N HIS A 376 12.94 4.17 22.09
CA HIS A 376 11.61 4.10 22.70
C HIS A 376 11.64 3.18 23.93
N GLN A 377 10.53 3.14 24.65
CA GLN A 377 10.29 2.23 25.77
C GLN A 377 8.84 1.77 25.77
N HIS A 378 8.56 0.67 26.44
CA HIS A 378 7.23 0.13 26.68
C HIS A 378 6.92 0.16 28.17
N GLU A 379 5.70 0.56 28.53
CA GLU A 379 5.29 0.69 29.93
C GLU A 379 4.56 -0.57 30.44
N MET A 380 4.00 -1.37 29.54
CA MET A 380 3.11 -2.48 29.88
C MET A 380 3.55 -3.82 29.25
N ARG A 381 4.69 -3.85 28.56
CA ARG A 381 5.26 -5.09 28.01
C ARG A 381 6.78 -5.14 28.12
N SER A 382 7.30 -6.34 28.27
CA SER A 382 8.70 -6.68 28.07
C SER A 382 8.91 -7.32 26.70
N GLU A 383 10.14 -7.34 26.20
CA GLU A 383 10.43 -7.95 24.91
C GLU A 383 11.66 -8.85 24.97
N HIS A 384 11.60 -10.00 24.28
CA HIS A 384 12.72 -10.89 24.02
C HIS A 384 13.07 -10.82 22.55
N TRP A 385 14.31 -10.54 22.25
CA TRP A 385 14.81 -10.41 20.89
C TRP A 385 15.87 -11.47 20.60
N SER A 386 15.72 -12.21 19.51
CA SER A 386 16.71 -13.17 19.02
C SER A 386 17.16 -12.79 17.62
N VAL A 387 18.46 -12.59 17.41
CA VAL A 387 19.01 -12.27 16.11
C VAL A 387 19.12 -13.54 15.26
N VAL A 388 18.38 -13.60 14.17
CA VAL A 388 18.37 -14.77 13.27
C VAL A 388 19.17 -14.56 11.99
N GLU A 389 19.44 -13.29 11.63
CA GLU A 389 20.27 -12.95 10.47
C GLU A 389 20.96 -11.59 10.68
N GLY A 390 22.22 -11.51 10.26
CA GLY A 390 23.02 -10.28 10.31
C GLY A 390 23.60 -9.98 11.68
N THR A 391 23.97 -8.71 11.90
CA THR A 391 24.51 -8.16 13.14
C THR A 391 23.68 -6.95 13.56
N ALA A 392 22.99 -7.04 14.68
CA ALA A 392 22.14 -6.01 15.24
C ALA A 392 22.91 -5.15 16.25
N THR A 393 23.05 -3.86 16.03
CA THR A 393 23.54 -2.93 17.07
C THR A 393 22.34 -2.54 17.95
N ILE A 394 22.29 -3.09 19.16
CA ILE A 394 21.18 -2.89 20.10
C ILE A 394 21.61 -1.92 21.20
N THR A 395 20.77 -0.92 21.46
CA THR A 395 20.91 -0.01 22.61
C THR A 395 19.88 -0.39 23.65
N LEU A 396 20.34 -0.61 24.90
CA LEU A 396 19.51 -0.82 26.10
C LEU A 396 19.92 0.17 27.18
N GLY A 397 19.01 1.06 27.56
CA GLY A 397 19.32 2.15 28.48
C GLY A 397 20.42 3.04 27.93
N THR A 398 21.58 3.00 28.55
CA THR A 398 22.80 3.74 28.13
C THR A 398 23.83 2.86 27.43
N GLU A 399 23.66 1.55 27.45
CA GLU A 399 24.59 0.60 26.86
C GLU A 399 24.22 0.31 25.41
N THR A 400 25.23 0.24 24.53
CA THR A 400 25.07 -0.14 23.12
C THR A 400 26.06 -1.23 22.80
N LYS A 401 25.55 -2.36 22.29
CA LYS A 401 26.35 -3.54 21.96
C LYS A 401 25.88 -4.18 20.65
N ASP A 402 26.79 -4.81 19.92
CA ASP A 402 26.50 -5.61 18.76
C ASP A 402 26.12 -7.04 19.17
N TYR A 403 25.01 -7.51 18.60
CA TYR A 403 24.50 -8.88 18.76
C TYR A 403 24.53 -9.57 17.40
N HIS A 404 25.12 -10.74 17.37
CA HIS A 404 25.28 -11.56 16.17
C HIS A 404 24.18 -12.62 16.07
N LYS A 405 24.12 -13.27 14.92
CA LYS A 405 23.23 -14.41 14.71
C LYS A 405 23.36 -15.44 15.86
N TYR A 406 22.22 -15.91 16.37
CA TYR A 406 22.05 -16.81 17.52
C TYR A 406 22.16 -16.16 18.90
N GLU A 407 22.47 -14.88 18.98
CA GLU A 407 22.43 -14.15 20.26
C GLU A 407 21.06 -13.58 20.54
N SER A 408 20.72 -13.49 21.81
CA SER A 408 19.43 -12.98 22.28
C SER A 408 19.62 -11.92 23.34
N VAL A 409 18.61 -11.08 23.50
CA VAL A 409 18.58 -10.02 24.50
C VAL A 409 17.18 -9.88 25.07
N PHE A 410 17.11 -9.61 26.36
CA PHE A 410 15.89 -9.28 27.07
C PHE A 410 15.78 -7.77 27.27
N VAL A 411 14.60 -7.23 26.99
CA VAL A 411 14.24 -5.82 27.18
C VAL A 411 13.17 -5.73 28.27
N PRO A 412 13.53 -5.33 29.49
CA PRO A 412 12.54 -5.17 30.57
C PRO A 412 11.52 -4.07 30.28
N ILE A 413 10.39 -4.13 30.97
CA ILE A 413 9.40 -3.05 31.01
C ILE A 413 10.08 -1.73 31.41
N GLY A 414 9.75 -0.63 30.74
CA GLY A 414 10.32 0.69 31.00
C GLY A 414 11.75 0.90 30.50
N MET A 415 12.42 -0.14 29.98
CA MET A 415 13.78 -0.02 29.46
C MET A 415 13.80 0.71 28.11
N LYS A 416 14.57 1.79 28.03
CA LYS A 416 14.81 2.50 26.77
C LYS A 416 15.63 1.63 25.81
N HIS A 417 15.15 1.43 24.61
CA HIS A 417 15.81 0.54 23.66
C HIS A 417 15.62 0.94 22.21
N LYS A 418 16.52 0.48 21.35
CA LYS A 418 16.44 0.55 19.90
C LYS A 418 17.34 -0.46 19.24
N VAL A 419 17.03 -0.78 17.98
CA VAL A 419 17.91 -1.56 17.08
C VAL A 419 18.39 -0.66 15.96
N ALA A 420 19.67 -0.77 15.64
CA ALA A 420 20.28 -0.17 14.46
C ALA A 420 20.99 -1.25 13.64
N ASN A 421 20.93 -1.12 12.33
CA ASN A 421 21.67 -1.93 11.38
C ASN A 421 22.79 -1.07 10.77
N LYS A 422 24.03 -1.30 11.17
CA LYS A 422 25.22 -0.60 10.66
C LYS A 422 25.87 -1.31 9.48
N THR A 423 25.30 -2.44 9.03
CA THR A 423 25.83 -3.28 7.98
C THR A 423 25.21 -2.98 6.62
N ASP A 424 25.68 -3.62 5.57
CA ASP A 424 25.19 -3.53 4.19
C ASP A 424 24.12 -4.58 3.82
N LYS A 425 23.80 -5.49 4.77
CA LYS A 425 22.78 -6.53 4.62
C LYS A 425 21.64 -6.30 5.60
N ASN A 426 20.51 -6.93 5.37
CA ASN A 426 19.41 -6.89 6.33
C ASN A 426 19.81 -7.53 7.66
N VAL A 427 19.27 -6.99 8.75
CA VAL A 427 19.26 -7.61 10.05
C VAL A 427 17.86 -8.13 10.32
N VAL A 428 17.75 -9.39 10.72
CA VAL A 428 16.45 -10.02 11.04
C VAL A 428 16.45 -10.48 12.49
N ILE A 429 15.41 -10.08 13.21
CA ILE A 429 15.20 -10.37 14.64
C ILE A 429 13.83 -11.01 14.79
N ILE A 430 13.72 -12.03 15.63
CA ILE A 430 12.45 -12.48 16.19
C ILE A 430 12.24 -11.76 17.51
N GLU A 431 11.16 -11.01 17.59
CA GLU A 431 10.71 -10.26 18.77
C GLU A 431 9.52 -10.98 19.40
N VAL A 432 9.60 -11.28 20.68
CA VAL A 432 8.49 -11.80 21.49
C VAL A 432 8.16 -10.74 22.52
N GLY A 433 7.07 -10.03 22.35
CA GLY A 433 6.53 -9.09 23.34
C GLY A 433 5.59 -9.82 24.29
N ILE A 434 5.73 -9.61 25.59
CA ILE A 434 4.90 -10.21 26.64
C ILE A 434 4.38 -9.09 27.55
N GLY A 435 3.06 -8.99 27.72
CA GLY A 435 2.46 -7.95 28.55
C GLY A 435 0.97 -7.78 28.33
N GLU A 436 0.37 -6.84 29.05
CA GLU A 436 -1.06 -6.53 28.96
C GLU A 436 -1.43 -5.72 27.73
N ILE A 437 -0.57 -4.79 27.32
CA ILE A 437 -0.79 -3.93 26.15
C ILE A 437 0.27 -4.24 25.11
N LEU A 438 -0.13 -4.98 24.08
CA LEU A 438 0.73 -5.41 22.97
C LEU A 438 0.61 -4.51 21.73
N SER A 439 -0.26 -3.51 21.79
CA SER A 439 -0.40 -2.50 20.74
C SER A 439 0.71 -1.45 20.83
N GLU A 440 0.90 -0.72 19.74
CA GLU A 440 1.89 0.39 19.70
C GLU A 440 1.46 1.61 20.54
N SER A 441 0.24 1.59 21.10
CA SER A 441 -0.20 2.61 22.08
C SER A 441 0.62 2.56 23.38
N ASP A 442 1.28 1.43 23.67
CA ASP A 442 2.21 1.27 24.78
C ASP A 442 3.61 1.85 24.50
N MET A 443 3.89 2.27 23.26
CA MET A 443 5.20 2.78 22.87
C MET A 443 5.37 4.26 23.23
N VAL A 444 6.34 4.57 24.06
CA VAL A 444 6.78 5.94 24.37
C VAL A 444 8.07 6.24 23.60
N LYS A 445 7.99 7.11 22.58
CA LYS A 445 9.17 7.54 21.81
C LYS A 445 9.98 8.56 22.62
N ILE A 446 11.30 8.39 22.60
CA ILE A 446 12.25 9.25 23.29
C ILE A 446 13.01 10.07 22.25
N TYR A 447 12.82 11.39 22.29
CA TYR A 447 13.50 12.32 21.39
C TYR A 447 14.75 12.85 22.11
N SER A 448 15.93 12.74 21.46
CA SER A 448 17.12 13.45 21.94
C SER A 448 16.96 14.94 21.65
N GLN A 449 17.30 15.80 22.59
CA GLN A 449 17.21 17.27 22.43
C GLN A 449 18.16 17.83 21.35
N GLU A 450 18.99 17.00 20.72
CA GLU A 450 19.98 17.40 19.71
C GLU A 450 19.57 17.17 18.25
N SER A 451 18.42 16.57 17.98
CA SER A 451 17.87 16.55 16.62
C SER A 451 16.93 17.74 16.50
N ASP A 452 17.24 18.67 15.61
CA ASP A 452 16.34 19.74 15.16
C ASP A 452 14.96 19.12 14.89
N GLY A 453 14.14 19.10 15.94
CA GLY A 453 12.80 18.51 15.93
C GLY A 453 11.90 19.40 15.10
N THR A 454 11.81 19.07 13.83
CA THR A 454 10.64 19.54 13.07
C THR A 454 9.42 18.87 13.68
N ALA A 455 8.37 19.63 13.90
CA ALA A 455 7.10 19.24 14.52
C ALA A 455 6.36 18.09 13.77
N GLU A 456 7.05 17.35 12.91
CA GLU A 456 6.53 16.32 12.00
C GLU A 456 6.30 14.96 12.68
N ASP A 457 6.99 14.66 13.78
CA ASP A 457 6.89 13.34 14.43
C ASP A 457 5.60 13.14 15.23
N ASN A 458 4.86 14.20 15.55
CA ASN A 458 3.60 14.09 16.29
C ASN A 458 2.40 13.62 15.45
N TYR A 459 2.51 13.55 14.12
CA TYR A 459 1.39 13.18 13.23
C TYR A 459 1.33 11.71 12.85
N VAL A 460 2.35 10.92 13.16
CA VAL A 460 2.42 9.49 12.77
C VAL A 460 1.63 8.59 13.73
N LYS A 461 0.95 9.14 14.72
CA LYS A 461 0.35 8.39 15.84
C LYS A 461 -0.81 7.46 15.51
N ALA A 462 -1.38 7.45 14.30
CA ALA A 462 -2.63 6.72 14.12
C ALA A 462 -2.79 5.89 12.83
N ALA A 463 -1.95 6.05 11.81
CA ALA A 463 -2.40 5.66 10.47
C ALA A 463 -1.91 4.29 9.95
N ASN A 464 -0.93 3.63 10.61
CA ASN A 464 -0.26 2.48 9.98
C ASN A 464 0.02 1.27 10.88
N GLU A 465 -0.66 1.15 12.00
CA GLU A 465 -0.41 0.05 12.93
C GLU A 465 -1.60 -0.89 13.01
N PRO A 466 -1.39 -2.20 12.84
CA PRO A 466 -2.42 -3.14 13.18
C PRO A 466 -2.71 -3.01 14.69
N VAL A 467 -3.80 -2.35 15.04
CA VAL A 467 -4.38 -2.47 16.37
C VAL A 467 -4.99 -3.86 16.39
N VAL A 468 -4.28 -4.82 16.92
CA VAL A 468 -4.89 -6.10 17.28
C VAL A 468 -5.81 -5.79 18.47
N LYS A 469 -7.04 -5.43 18.19
CA LYS A 469 -8.12 -5.48 19.19
C LYS A 469 -8.39 -6.97 19.38
N LEU A 470 -7.87 -7.54 20.45
CA LEU A 470 -8.26 -8.89 20.85
C LEU A 470 -9.76 -8.90 21.10
N ASP A 471 -10.44 -9.86 20.48
CA ASP A 471 -11.87 -10.09 20.70
C ASP A 471 -12.12 -10.19 22.22
N PRO A 472 -13.05 -9.39 22.78
CA PRO A 472 -13.41 -9.50 24.20
C PRO A 472 -13.79 -10.92 24.62
N ALA A 473 -14.34 -11.74 23.71
CA ALA A 473 -14.66 -13.15 23.97
C ALA A 473 -13.42 -14.04 24.15
N PHE A 474 -12.24 -13.64 23.64
CA PHE A 474 -10.99 -14.33 23.87
C PHE A 474 -10.40 -14.10 25.26
N LYS A 475 -10.84 -13.05 25.95
CA LYS A 475 -10.32 -12.69 27.28
C LYS A 475 -10.65 -13.72 28.35
N ASP A 476 -11.69 -14.50 28.17
CA ASP A 476 -12.22 -15.37 29.22
C ASP A 476 -11.73 -16.83 29.14
N ASN A 477 -11.06 -17.27 28.06
CA ASN A 477 -10.86 -18.69 27.81
C ASN A 477 -9.41 -19.21 27.78
N LEU A 478 -8.38 -18.39 27.78
CA LEU A 478 -7.02 -18.90 27.46
C LEU A 478 -6.08 -19.13 28.65
N TRP A 479 -6.32 -18.56 29.82
CA TRP A 479 -5.36 -18.67 30.93
C TRP A 479 -5.98 -18.74 32.32
N GLY A 480 -7.20 -19.27 32.47
CA GLY A 480 -7.84 -19.23 33.79
C GLY A 480 -7.93 -17.79 34.34
N GLY A 481 -8.16 -16.91 33.47
CA GLY A 481 -8.29 -15.46 33.26
C GLY A 481 -7.97 -14.54 34.43
N THR A 482 -8.56 -14.75 35.57
CA THR A 482 -8.57 -13.79 36.67
C THR A 482 -7.25 -13.62 37.41
N LYS A 483 -6.42 -14.64 37.45
CA LYS A 483 -5.15 -14.59 38.21
C LYS A 483 -4.05 -13.82 37.54
N LEU A 484 -3.93 -13.90 36.18
CA LEU A 484 -2.93 -13.12 35.42
C LEU A 484 -3.23 -11.64 35.44
N ARG A 485 -4.50 -11.24 35.34
CA ARG A 485 -4.90 -9.83 35.46
C ARG A 485 -4.51 -9.24 36.80
N THR A 486 -4.62 -10.01 37.86
CA THR A 486 -4.27 -9.56 39.22
C THR A 486 -2.76 -9.40 39.38
N VAL A 487 -1.97 -10.22 38.71
CA VAL A 487 -0.50 -10.16 38.75
C VAL A 487 0.02 -8.94 37.97
N PHE A 488 -0.48 -8.68 36.77
CA PHE A 488 -0.02 -7.57 35.96
C PHE A 488 -0.68 -6.22 36.30
N GLY A 489 -1.83 -6.19 36.89
CA GLY A 489 -2.53 -4.96 37.33
C GLY A 489 -2.07 -4.39 38.67
N LYS A 490 -1.21 -5.08 39.41
CA LYS A 490 -0.50 -4.56 40.58
C LYS A 490 0.99 -4.49 40.25
N LYS A 491 1.70 -3.49 40.76
CA LYS A 491 3.17 -3.41 40.67
C LYS A 491 3.78 -4.72 41.13
N CYS A 492 4.23 -5.53 40.20
CA CYS A 492 4.96 -6.74 40.49
C CYS A 492 6.45 -6.47 40.28
N ASP A 493 7.28 -6.67 41.29
CA ASP A 493 8.70 -6.67 41.10
C ASP A 493 9.13 -8.02 40.50
N TYR A 494 9.92 -7.97 39.44
CA TYR A 494 10.48 -9.16 38.81
C TYR A 494 11.87 -9.38 39.35
N ASP A 495 12.06 -10.49 40.04
CA ASP A 495 13.41 -10.95 40.40
C ASP A 495 13.92 -11.91 39.33
N VAL A 496 15.04 -11.56 38.71
CA VAL A 496 15.77 -12.43 37.80
C VAL A 496 16.69 -13.32 38.65
N ILE A 497 16.31 -14.56 38.83
CA ILE A 497 17.15 -15.55 39.48
C ILE A 497 17.73 -16.49 38.43
N GLY A 498 18.96 -16.23 37.99
CA GLY A 498 19.65 -17.05 37.00
C GLY A 498 19.07 -16.95 35.58
N GLU A 499 19.12 -18.04 34.84
CA GLU A 499 18.62 -18.14 33.46
C GLU A 499 17.11 -18.48 33.38
N SER A 500 16.39 -18.57 34.52
CA SER A 500 14.98 -18.90 34.61
C SER A 500 14.17 -17.74 35.19
N TRP A 501 12.98 -17.54 34.66
CA TRP A 501 12.02 -16.53 35.09
C TRP A 501 11.13 -17.14 36.19
N GLU A 502 11.22 -16.64 37.41
CA GLU A 502 10.22 -16.88 38.44
C GLU A 502 9.47 -15.59 38.75
N LEU A 503 8.16 -15.65 38.65
CA LEU A 503 7.25 -14.64 39.19
C LEU A 503 7.20 -14.83 40.70
N SER A 504 7.85 -13.97 41.48
CA SER A 504 7.61 -13.91 42.90
C SER A 504 6.42 -13.01 43.19
N ALA A 505 5.32 -13.58 43.60
CA ALA A 505 4.22 -12.81 44.16
C ALA A 505 4.63 -12.30 45.56
N HIS A 506 4.49 -10.99 45.79
CA HIS A 506 4.65 -10.43 47.12
C HIS A 506 3.72 -11.14 48.11
N PRO A 507 4.14 -11.41 49.37
CA PRO A 507 3.36 -12.19 50.31
C PRO A 507 1.98 -11.63 50.67
N ASP A 508 1.67 -10.41 50.29
CA ASP A 508 0.37 -9.78 50.53
C ASP A 508 -0.61 -9.90 49.33
N GLY A 509 -0.26 -10.67 48.31
CA GLY A 509 -1.06 -10.92 47.13
C GLY A 509 -1.76 -12.28 47.20
N GLN A 510 -2.67 -12.47 48.12
CA GLN A 510 -3.65 -13.55 48.06
C GLN A 510 -4.77 -13.22 47.09
#